data_6bc04e88344867e279fa2dc19e9b0133
#
_entry.id   6bc04e88344867e279fa2dc19e9b0133
#
_cell.length_a   1.000
_cell.length_b   1.000
_cell.length_c   1.000
_cell.angle_alpha   90.00
_cell.angle_beta   90.00
_cell.angle_gamma   90.00
#
_symmetry.space_group_name_H-M   'P 1'
#
loop_
_entity.id
_entity.type
_entity.pdbx_description
1 polymer ?
#
loop_
_entity_poly.entity_id
_entity_poly.type
_entity_poly.pdbx_seq_one_letter_code
_entity_poly.pdbx_strand_id
1 'polypeptide(L)'
;MTLGRGSLIESPRWNIITPSRYEWERRGLDFIRTGLPDHDPYQAWANFEFQTKDGAIYEVDLLVLTKQGFWLVECKAWAGRIYGDTGTWTRSQDGRLYSDDNPVLLANRKAKALASLLKGQPTLSKIRLPWLDALVFLSADDLQCGLTGNARNRVLLKDRPRNDTRPERKGILAALINRDGPGIDADLRVPSTSRWPRRFPARWSRRAFVRRNAPGGWAITSLAT
;
A
#
# COMPACT_ATOMS: atom_id res chain seq x y z
N MET A 1 1.02 -5.36 28.94
CA MET A 1 0.13 -4.65 27.97
C MET A 1 0.47 -3.17 28.01
N THR A 2 1.32 -2.71 27.11
CA THR A 2 1.70 -1.30 27.01
C THR A 2 0.66 -0.63 26.12
N LEU A 3 -0.24 0.10 26.73
CA LEU A 3 -1.25 0.91 26.07
C LEU A 3 -0.57 1.96 25.18
N GLY A 4 -0.80 1.85 23.91
CA GLY A 4 -1.21 2.89 23.03
C GLY A 4 -0.24 4.00 22.75
N ARG A 5 0.71 3.83 21.85
CA ARG A 5 1.02 4.91 20.94
C ARG A 5 -0.17 4.98 19.98
N GLY A 6 -0.83 6.16 19.85
CA GLY A 6 -2.04 6.35 19.09
C GLY A 6 -1.99 5.75 17.67
N SER A 7 -3.14 5.49 17.11
CA SER A 7 -3.27 5.05 15.71
C SER A 7 -3.34 6.26 14.76
N LEU A 8 -3.19 6.02 13.46
CA LEU A 8 -3.29 7.08 12.45
C LEU A 8 -4.72 7.60 12.19
N ILE A 9 -5.72 7.26 13.01
CA ILE A 9 -7.14 7.58 12.77
C ILE A 9 -7.37 9.08 12.58
N GLU A 10 -6.85 9.92 13.49
CA GLU A 10 -6.98 11.38 13.41
C GLU A 10 -5.63 12.08 13.22
N SER A 11 -4.65 11.32 12.83
CA SER A 11 -3.30 11.81 12.68
C SER A 11 -3.11 12.60 11.38
N PRO A 12 -2.39 13.73 11.42
CA PRO A 12 -1.97 14.43 10.20
C PRO A 12 -0.98 13.62 9.34
N ARG A 13 -0.54 12.45 9.81
CA ARG A 13 0.31 11.51 9.07
C ARG A 13 -0.47 10.64 8.10
N TRP A 14 -1.80 10.60 8.21
CA TRP A 14 -2.68 9.96 7.25
C TRP A 14 -3.27 10.98 6.29
N ASN A 15 -2.83 10.96 5.04
CA ASN A 15 -3.20 11.91 4.01
C ASN A 15 -4.13 11.25 3.01
N ILE A 16 -5.40 11.63 2.99
CA ILE A 16 -6.33 11.24 1.92
C ILE A 16 -6.20 12.27 0.82
N ILE A 17 -5.65 11.88 -0.34
CA ILE A 17 -5.48 12.77 -1.49
C ILE A 17 -6.80 12.92 -2.23
N THR A 18 -7.49 11.77 -2.45
CA THR A 18 -8.84 11.74 -3.00
C THR A 18 -9.69 10.80 -2.16
N PRO A 19 -10.88 11.19 -1.72
CA PRO A 19 -11.78 10.28 -1.01
C PRO A 19 -12.15 9.08 -1.89
N SER A 20 -12.11 7.86 -1.32
CA SER A 20 -12.57 6.68 -2.03
C SER A 20 -14.07 6.75 -2.31
N ARG A 21 -14.47 6.35 -3.52
CA ARG A 21 -15.89 6.21 -3.90
C ARG A 21 -16.49 4.91 -3.37
N TYR A 22 -15.66 3.92 -3.06
CA TYR A 22 -16.08 2.58 -2.72
C TYR A 22 -15.95 2.31 -1.21
N GLU A 23 -17.03 1.87 -0.60
CA GLU A 23 -17.06 1.57 0.84
C GLU A 23 -16.10 0.43 1.22
N TRP A 24 -16.01 -0.58 0.39
CA TRP A 24 -15.09 -1.70 0.63
C TRP A 24 -13.62 -1.26 0.66
N GLU A 25 -13.24 -0.30 -0.17
CA GLU A 25 -11.89 0.26 -0.18
C GLU A 25 -11.65 1.08 1.10
N ARG A 26 -12.62 1.94 1.48
CA ARG A 26 -12.55 2.69 2.75
C ARG A 26 -12.36 1.76 3.93
N ARG A 27 -13.13 0.67 4.03
CA ARG A 27 -12.98 -0.33 5.12
C ARG A 27 -11.59 -0.97 5.14
N GLY A 28 -11.01 -1.28 3.98
CA GLY A 28 -9.65 -1.79 3.87
C GLY A 28 -8.61 -0.78 4.33
N LEU A 29 -8.72 0.47 3.88
CA LEU A 29 -7.85 1.56 4.28
C LEU A 29 -7.97 1.88 5.77
N ASP A 30 -9.18 1.90 6.33
CA ASP A 30 -9.44 2.16 7.74
C ASP A 30 -8.84 1.07 8.64
N PHE A 31 -8.86 -0.20 8.20
CA PHE A 31 -8.19 -1.28 8.92
C PHE A 31 -6.69 -0.99 9.08
N ILE A 32 -6.02 -0.57 7.99
CA ILE A 32 -4.59 -0.23 8.02
C ILE A 32 -4.38 1.03 8.88
N ARG A 33 -5.18 2.07 8.67
CA ARG A 33 -5.12 3.34 9.40
C ARG A 33 -5.22 3.15 10.92
N THR A 34 -6.13 2.29 11.34
CA THR A 34 -6.36 1.96 12.76
C THR A 34 -5.18 1.22 13.38
N GLY A 35 -4.51 0.35 12.61
CA GLY A 35 -3.46 -0.51 13.13
C GLY A 35 -2.05 0.07 13.02
N LEU A 36 -1.82 1.11 12.21
CA LEU A 36 -0.50 1.71 12.09
C LEU A 36 -0.17 2.64 13.26
N PRO A 37 1.08 2.63 13.77
CA PRO A 37 1.51 3.50 14.86
C PRO A 37 1.55 4.99 14.46
N ASP A 38 1.09 5.90 15.35
CA ASP A 38 1.17 7.34 15.14
C ASP A 38 2.47 7.93 15.69
N HIS A 39 3.57 7.62 15.06
CA HIS A 39 4.88 8.21 15.34
C HIS A 39 5.80 8.08 14.13
N ASP A 40 6.92 8.81 14.13
CA ASP A 40 7.92 8.70 13.05
C ASP A 40 8.47 7.27 12.93
N PRO A 41 8.67 6.78 11.71
CA PRO A 41 8.48 7.45 10.43
C PRO A 41 7.11 7.16 9.77
N TYR A 42 6.17 6.52 10.48
CA TYR A 42 4.91 6.09 9.87
C TYR A 42 4.13 7.28 9.31
N GLN A 43 3.86 7.22 8.01
CA GLN A 43 3.06 8.19 7.27
C GLN A 43 2.40 7.51 6.08
N ALA A 44 1.21 7.94 5.70
CA ALA A 44 0.46 7.31 4.61
C ALA A 44 -0.20 8.34 3.69
N TRP A 45 -0.35 7.95 2.42
CA TRP A 45 -1.04 8.70 1.37
C TRP A 45 -2.00 7.76 0.67
N ALA A 46 -3.28 8.07 0.73
CA ALA A 46 -4.35 7.24 0.18
C ALA A 46 -4.99 7.86 -1.05
N ASN A 47 -5.30 7.03 -2.04
CA ASN A 47 -6.10 7.31 -3.22
C ASN A 47 -5.57 8.47 -4.05
N PHE A 48 -4.45 8.26 -4.71
CA PHE A 48 -3.86 9.23 -5.62
C PHE A 48 -3.47 8.60 -6.95
N GLU A 49 -3.26 9.45 -7.91
CA GLU A 49 -2.71 9.10 -9.22
C GLU A 49 -1.35 9.77 -9.42
N PHE A 50 -0.48 9.14 -10.17
CA PHE A 50 0.73 9.77 -10.67
C PHE A 50 0.94 9.47 -12.14
N GLN A 51 1.57 10.39 -12.84
CA GLN A 51 1.90 10.26 -14.25
C GLN A 51 3.40 10.08 -14.41
N THR A 52 3.80 9.11 -15.22
CA THR A 52 5.17 8.87 -15.60
C THR A 52 5.62 9.83 -16.71
N LYS A 53 6.92 9.90 -16.98
CA LYS A 53 7.46 10.78 -18.02
C LYS A 53 6.98 10.44 -19.43
N ASP A 54 6.66 9.19 -19.67
CA ASP A 54 6.10 8.67 -20.94
C ASP A 54 4.58 8.82 -21.04
N GLY A 55 3.95 9.46 -20.04
CA GLY A 55 2.53 9.79 -20.04
C GLY A 55 1.61 8.73 -19.43
N ALA A 56 2.13 7.56 -19.01
CA ALA A 56 1.31 6.55 -18.37
C ALA A 56 0.80 7.03 -17.00
N ILE A 57 -0.48 6.78 -16.70
CA ILE A 57 -1.12 7.15 -15.44
C ILE A 57 -1.33 5.89 -14.61
N TYR A 58 -0.94 5.96 -13.33
CA TYR A 58 -1.13 4.90 -12.37
C TYR A 58 -1.92 5.40 -11.17
N GLU A 59 -2.96 4.64 -10.82
CA GLU A 59 -3.70 4.81 -9.58
C GLU A 59 -2.99 4.05 -8.44
N VAL A 60 -2.97 4.64 -7.25
CA VAL A 60 -2.40 4.03 -6.03
C VAL A 60 -3.45 4.11 -4.94
N ASP A 61 -3.84 2.96 -4.41
CA ASP A 61 -4.81 2.90 -3.31
C ASP A 61 -4.17 3.39 -2.02
N LEU A 62 -2.93 2.96 -1.72
CA LEU A 62 -2.22 3.40 -0.53
C LEU A 62 -0.70 3.33 -0.73
N LEU A 63 -0.02 4.38 -0.32
CA LEU A 63 1.44 4.41 -0.10
C LEU A 63 1.71 4.62 1.38
N VAL A 64 2.50 3.75 2.00
CA VAL A 64 2.86 3.84 3.42
C VAL A 64 4.37 3.96 3.56
N LEU A 65 4.82 4.95 4.32
CA LEU A 65 6.18 5.04 4.82
C LEU A 65 6.25 4.34 6.18
N THR A 66 7.19 3.43 6.32
CA THR A 66 7.46 2.67 7.55
C THR A 66 8.94 2.76 7.93
N LYS A 67 9.33 2.12 9.02
CA LYS A 67 10.75 1.98 9.40
C LYS A 67 11.59 1.26 8.33
N GLN A 68 10.94 0.46 7.49
CA GLN A 68 11.59 -0.38 6.48
C GLN A 68 11.58 0.23 5.07
N GLY A 69 10.93 1.35 4.87
CA GLY A 69 10.82 2.00 3.58
C GLY A 69 9.37 2.27 3.17
N PHE A 70 9.18 2.49 1.88
CA PHE A 70 7.86 2.68 1.31
C PHE A 70 7.22 1.35 0.89
N TRP A 71 5.94 1.24 1.18
CA TRP A 71 5.10 0.15 0.71
C TRP A 71 3.95 0.72 -0.12
N LEU A 72 3.88 0.34 -1.39
CA LEU A 72 2.71 0.55 -2.22
C LEU A 72 1.76 -0.63 -1.97
N VAL A 73 0.57 -0.34 -1.48
CA VAL A 73 -0.44 -1.35 -1.15
C VAL A 73 -1.58 -1.26 -2.15
N GLU A 74 -1.81 -2.33 -2.89
CA GLU A 74 -2.98 -2.52 -3.75
C GLU A 74 -4.07 -3.21 -2.94
N CYS A 75 -5.23 -2.58 -2.77
CA CYS A 75 -6.35 -3.09 -1.98
C CYS A 75 -7.37 -3.83 -2.86
N LYS A 76 -7.73 -5.04 -2.45
CA LYS A 76 -8.78 -5.83 -3.11
C LYS A 76 -9.74 -6.38 -2.06
N ALA A 77 -11.02 -6.07 -2.18
CA ALA A 77 -12.07 -6.61 -1.30
C ALA A 77 -12.81 -7.78 -1.98
N TRP A 78 -12.04 -8.76 -2.44
CA TRP A 78 -12.59 -9.93 -3.09
C TRP A 78 -13.14 -10.92 -2.07
N ALA A 79 -14.41 -11.27 -2.20
CA ALA A 79 -15.08 -12.30 -1.40
C ALA A 79 -14.94 -13.68 -2.02
N GLY A 80 -15.37 -14.72 -1.30
CA GLY A 80 -15.41 -16.10 -1.75
C GLY A 80 -14.06 -16.80 -1.67
N ARG A 81 -13.67 -17.55 -2.69
CA ARG A 81 -12.42 -18.31 -2.73
C ARG A 81 -11.51 -17.83 -3.85
N ILE A 82 -10.21 -17.68 -3.56
CA ILE A 82 -9.19 -17.35 -4.54
C ILE A 82 -8.11 -18.43 -4.60
N TYR A 83 -7.69 -18.79 -5.81
CA TYR A 83 -6.59 -19.70 -6.09
C TYR A 83 -5.94 -19.32 -7.42
N GLY A 84 -4.76 -19.84 -7.71
CA GLY A 84 -4.05 -19.54 -8.95
C GLY A 84 -2.55 -19.67 -8.79
N ASP A 85 -1.86 -19.14 -9.78
CA ASP A 85 -0.41 -19.19 -9.88
C ASP A 85 0.22 -17.78 -9.85
N THR A 86 1.47 -17.66 -10.29
CA THR A 86 2.20 -16.38 -10.33
C THR A 86 1.71 -15.43 -11.43
N GLY A 87 0.95 -15.91 -12.40
CA GLY A 87 0.45 -15.14 -13.54
C GLY A 87 -1.03 -14.79 -13.41
N THR A 88 -1.88 -15.79 -13.16
CA THR A 88 -3.33 -15.66 -13.20
C THR A 88 -3.97 -16.19 -11.93
N TRP A 89 -4.98 -15.48 -11.44
CA TRP A 89 -5.78 -15.89 -10.31
C TRP A 89 -7.22 -16.15 -10.71
N THR A 90 -7.78 -17.20 -10.18
CA THR A 90 -9.20 -17.51 -10.32
C THR A 90 -9.91 -17.21 -9.00
N ARG A 91 -10.99 -16.45 -9.09
CA ARG A 91 -11.87 -16.15 -7.99
C ARG A 91 -13.21 -16.85 -8.18
N SER A 92 -13.64 -17.61 -7.17
CA SER A 92 -14.95 -18.25 -7.13
C SER A 92 -15.81 -17.54 -6.09
N GLN A 93 -16.92 -16.96 -6.54
CA GLN A 93 -17.86 -16.23 -5.70
C GLN A 93 -19.29 -16.49 -6.20
N ASP A 94 -20.19 -16.88 -5.32
CA ASP A 94 -21.62 -17.11 -5.61
C ASP A 94 -21.85 -18.03 -6.81
N GLY A 95 -21.06 -19.11 -6.91
CA GLY A 95 -21.12 -20.08 -8.00
C GLY A 95 -20.53 -19.60 -9.33
N ARG A 96 -19.99 -18.37 -9.39
CA ARG A 96 -19.37 -17.81 -10.58
C ARG A 96 -17.85 -17.84 -10.47
N LEU A 97 -17.17 -18.03 -11.62
CA LEU A 97 -15.73 -17.97 -11.72
C LEU A 97 -15.31 -16.70 -12.46
N TYR A 98 -14.34 -16.04 -11.91
CA TYR A 98 -13.69 -14.85 -12.50
C TYR A 98 -12.21 -15.14 -12.64
N SER A 99 -11.63 -14.78 -13.77
CA SER A 99 -10.19 -14.89 -14.00
C SER A 99 -9.60 -13.50 -14.08
N ASP A 100 -8.59 -13.24 -13.25
CA ASP A 100 -7.93 -11.97 -13.14
C ASP A 100 -6.41 -12.17 -13.25
N ASP A 101 -5.70 -11.21 -13.83
CA ASP A 101 -4.24 -11.18 -13.75
C ASP A 101 -3.81 -11.04 -12.28
N ASN A 102 -2.67 -11.64 -11.94
CA ASN A 102 -2.11 -11.53 -10.61
C ASN A 102 -1.84 -10.03 -10.27
N PRO A 103 -2.57 -9.43 -9.31
CA PRO A 103 -2.44 -8.01 -9.01
C PRO A 103 -1.08 -7.62 -8.43
N VAL A 104 -0.29 -8.58 -7.94
CA VAL A 104 1.10 -8.34 -7.50
C VAL A 104 1.97 -7.85 -8.66
N LEU A 105 1.73 -8.33 -9.89
CA LEU A 105 2.48 -7.90 -11.08
C LEU A 105 2.24 -6.43 -11.38
N LEU A 106 0.98 -5.99 -11.32
CA LEU A 106 0.60 -4.59 -11.54
C LEU A 106 1.14 -3.71 -10.41
N ALA A 107 0.96 -4.13 -9.15
CA ALA A 107 1.45 -3.41 -7.98
C ALA A 107 2.98 -3.20 -8.04
N ASN A 108 3.74 -4.23 -8.42
CA ASN A 108 5.19 -4.13 -8.63
C ASN A 108 5.55 -3.15 -9.76
N ARG A 109 4.79 -3.14 -10.85
CA ARG A 109 5.00 -2.18 -11.96
C ARG A 109 4.77 -0.75 -11.47
N LYS A 110 3.67 -0.50 -10.76
CA LYS A 110 3.35 0.79 -10.13
C LYS A 110 4.48 1.24 -9.19
N ALA A 111 4.95 0.34 -8.32
CA ALA A 111 6.03 0.62 -7.36
C ALA A 111 7.34 1.03 -8.06
N LYS A 112 7.76 0.31 -9.09
CA LYS A 112 8.95 0.64 -9.88
C LYS A 112 8.81 1.99 -10.59
N ALA A 113 7.65 2.26 -11.19
CA ALA A 113 7.37 3.52 -11.87
C ALA A 113 7.39 4.70 -10.87
N LEU A 114 6.76 4.55 -9.71
CA LEU A 114 6.77 5.56 -8.66
C LEU A 114 8.19 5.81 -8.12
N ALA A 115 8.95 4.75 -7.86
CA ALA A 115 10.34 4.87 -7.42
C ALA A 115 11.21 5.64 -8.42
N SER A 116 11.02 5.38 -9.74
CA SER A 116 11.71 6.11 -10.81
C SER A 116 11.30 7.59 -10.84
N LEU A 117 10.00 7.87 -10.72
CA LEU A 117 9.49 9.24 -10.66
C LEU A 117 10.09 10.01 -9.49
N LEU A 118 10.11 9.40 -8.30
CA LEU A 118 10.65 10.01 -7.08
C LEU A 118 12.14 10.31 -7.19
N LYS A 119 12.93 9.37 -7.72
CA LYS A 119 14.38 9.59 -7.96
C LYS A 119 14.65 10.72 -8.93
N GLY A 120 13.75 10.98 -9.86
CA GLY A 120 13.86 12.06 -10.84
C GLY A 120 13.48 13.45 -10.31
N GLN A 121 12.99 13.56 -9.06
CA GLN A 121 12.59 14.86 -8.49
C GLN A 121 13.81 15.66 -7.99
N PRO A 122 14.03 16.89 -8.46
CA PRO A 122 15.17 17.71 -8.02
C PRO A 122 15.21 17.91 -6.50
N THR A 123 14.05 18.07 -5.87
CA THR A 123 13.90 18.25 -4.41
C THR A 123 14.35 17.03 -3.60
N LEU A 124 14.40 15.86 -4.23
CA LEU A 124 14.81 14.60 -3.61
C LEU A 124 16.20 14.14 -4.01
N SER A 125 16.87 14.83 -4.95
CA SER A 125 18.17 14.44 -5.50
C SER A 125 19.27 14.30 -4.44
N LYS A 126 19.16 15.06 -3.33
CA LYS A 126 20.09 15.03 -2.19
C LYS A 126 19.69 14.05 -1.09
N ILE A 127 18.53 13.39 -1.24
CA ILE A 127 17.97 12.47 -0.23
C ILE A 127 18.11 11.04 -0.76
N ARG A 128 18.73 10.17 0.02
CA ARG A 128 18.69 8.74 -0.29
C ARG A 128 17.28 8.24 -0.01
N LEU A 129 16.50 8.04 -1.08
CA LEU A 129 15.15 7.54 -0.97
C LEU A 129 15.16 6.14 -0.33
N PRO A 130 14.19 5.88 0.57
CA PRO A 130 13.98 4.55 1.08
C PRO A 130 13.60 3.58 -0.04
N TRP A 131 13.79 2.30 0.24
CA TRP A 131 13.28 1.23 -0.63
C TRP A 131 11.76 1.36 -0.81
N LEU A 132 11.29 1.19 -2.04
CA LEU A 132 9.87 1.18 -2.36
C LEU A 132 9.51 -0.16 -2.96
N ASP A 133 8.59 -0.86 -2.33
CA ASP A 133 8.12 -2.18 -2.70
C ASP A 133 6.59 -2.25 -2.73
N ALA A 134 6.01 -3.34 -3.23
CA ALA A 134 4.57 -3.49 -3.39
C ALA A 134 4.01 -4.66 -2.59
N LEU A 135 2.79 -4.49 -2.11
CA LEU A 135 1.98 -5.50 -1.44
C LEU A 135 0.56 -5.51 -2.04
N VAL A 136 -0.09 -6.67 -2.02
CA VAL A 136 -1.52 -6.80 -2.28
C VAL A 136 -2.22 -7.11 -0.97
N PHE A 137 -3.18 -6.30 -0.61
CA PHE A 137 -4.02 -6.47 0.57
C PHE A 137 -5.41 -6.97 0.19
N LEU A 138 -5.70 -8.23 0.53
CA LEU A 138 -7.01 -8.84 0.37
C LEU A 138 -7.83 -8.55 1.64
N SER A 139 -8.69 -7.53 1.58
CA SER A 139 -9.32 -6.92 2.76
C SER A 139 -10.66 -7.53 3.17
N ALA A 140 -11.25 -8.42 2.35
CA ALA A 140 -12.51 -9.06 2.69
C ALA A 140 -12.35 -10.08 3.84
N ASP A 141 -13.31 -10.11 4.76
CA ASP A 141 -13.27 -10.96 5.95
C ASP A 141 -13.62 -12.42 5.66
N ASP A 142 -14.44 -12.66 4.65
CA ASP A 142 -14.96 -13.94 4.21
C ASP A 142 -14.11 -14.62 3.13
N LEU A 143 -13.02 -13.99 2.69
CA LEU A 143 -12.17 -14.55 1.66
C LEU A 143 -11.39 -15.78 2.15
N GLN A 144 -11.53 -16.87 1.41
CA GLN A 144 -10.70 -18.06 1.52
C GLN A 144 -9.54 -17.97 0.54
N CYS A 145 -8.36 -17.65 1.04
CA CYS A 145 -7.16 -17.56 0.22
C CYS A 145 -6.49 -18.94 0.07
N GLY A 146 -6.61 -19.53 -1.11
CA GLY A 146 -5.98 -20.79 -1.50
C GLY A 146 -4.69 -20.63 -2.29
N LEU A 147 -4.14 -19.41 -2.38
CA LEU A 147 -2.84 -19.18 -3.00
C LEU A 147 -1.72 -19.81 -2.17
N THR A 148 -0.78 -20.47 -2.83
CA THR A 148 0.35 -21.17 -2.20
C THR A 148 1.67 -20.85 -2.88
N GLY A 149 2.78 -21.17 -2.23
CA GLY A 149 4.13 -20.97 -2.78
C GLY A 149 4.36 -19.54 -3.27
N ASN A 150 4.93 -19.39 -4.45
CA ASN A 150 5.26 -18.08 -5.02
C ASN A 150 4.05 -17.23 -5.36
N ALA A 151 2.88 -17.83 -5.65
CA ALA A 151 1.64 -17.10 -5.88
C ALA A 151 1.14 -16.37 -4.62
N ARG A 152 1.56 -16.85 -3.44
CA ARG A 152 1.20 -16.26 -2.14
C ARG A 152 2.12 -15.11 -1.72
N ASN A 153 3.27 -14.96 -2.36
CA ASN A 153 4.25 -13.93 -2.03
C ASN A 153 3.66 -12.53 -2.16
N ARG A 154 3.86 -11.68 -1.14
CA ARG A 154 3.40 -10.27 -1.08
C ARG A 154 1.88 -10.10 -1.09
N VAL A 155 1.15 -11.16 -0.79
CA VAL A 155 -0.31 -11.15 -0.68
C VAL A 155 -0.68 -11.28 0.79
N LEU A 156 -1.30 -10.26 1.34
CA LEU A 156 -1.62 -10.14 2.75
C LEU A 156 -3.14 -10.12 2.97
N LEU A 157 -3.55 -10.73 4.05
CA LEU A 157 -4.92 -10.67 4.57
C LEU A 157 -4.94 -9.72 5.79
N LYS A 158 -6.08 -9.48 6.40
CA LYS A 158 -6.16 -8.82 7.70
C LYS A 158 -5.43 -9.65 8.75
N ASP A 159 -4.74 -8.98 9.65
CA ASP A 159 -4.19 -9.62 10.84
C ASP A 159 -5.33 -10.16 11.70
N ARG A 160 -5.09 -11.28 12.37
CA ARG A 160 -6.05 -11.89 13.27
C ARG A 160 -5.33 -12.44 14.49
N PRO A 161 -5.72 -12.04 15.70
CA PRO A 161 -5.17 -12.61 16.91
C PRO A 161 -5.57 -14.09 17.04
N ARG A 162 -4.78 -14.86 17.77
CA ARG A 162 -5.13 -16.23 18.14
C ARG A 162 -6.37 -16.21 19.02
N ASN A 163 -7.28 -17.11 18.76
CA ASN A 163 -8.40 -17.42 19.63
C ASN A 163 -8.62 -18.95 19.72
N ASP A 164 -9.60 -19.41 20.49
CA ASP A 164 -9.81 -20.84 20.78
C ASP A 164 -10.14 -21.68 19.52
N THR A 165 -10.68 -21.05 18.48
CA THR A 165 -11.11 -21.73 17.26
C THR A 165 -10.19 -21.51 16.06
N ARG A 166 -9.30 -20.49 16.11
CA ARG A 166 -8.48 -20.12 14.96
C ARG A 166 -7.07 -19.70 15.38
N PRO A 167 -6.03 -20.17 14.68
CA PRO A 167 -4.67 -19.72 14.92
C PRO A 167 -4.48 -18.25 14.61
N GLU A 168 -3.44 -17.66 15.18
CA GLU A 168 -2.97 -16.33 14.80
C GLU A 168 -2.71 -16.26 13.30
N ARG A 169 -3.05 -15.13 12.70
CA ARG A 169 -2.68 -14.82 11.33
C ARG A 169 -1.97 -13.47 11.29
N LYS A 170 -0.71 -13.51 10.94
CA LYS A 170 0.06 -12.33 10.59
C LYS A 170 -0.34 -11.87 9.19
N GLY A 171 -0.75 -10.63 9.08
CA GLY A 171 -1.32 -10.07 7.87
C GLY A 171 -0.66 -8.76 7.47
N ILE A 172 -1.47 -7.82 6.95
CA ILE A 172 -0.95 -6.57 6.39
C ILE A 172 -0.23 -5.69 7.43
N LEU A 173 -0.72 -5.65 8.68
CA LEU A 173 -0.09 -4.84 9.72
C LEU A 173 1.24 -5.45 10.17
N ALA A 174 1.30 -6.77 10.32
CA ALA A 174 2.55 -7.48 10.62
C ALA A 174 3.60 -7.22 9.52
N ALA A 175 3.18 -7.20 8.25
CA ALA A 175 4.05 -6.90 7.13
C ALA A 175 4.56 -5.45 7.15
N LEU A 176 3.68 -4.48 7.35
CA LEU A 176 4.01 -3.05 7.34
C LEU A 176 4.84 -2.63 8.55
N ILE A 177 4.62 -3.25 9.72
CA ILE A 177 5.28 -2.86 10.97
C ILE A 177 6.58 -3.66 11.18
N ASN A 178 6.55 -4.98 10.90
CA ASN A 178 7.62 -5.91 11.28
C ASN A 178 8.30 -6.59 10.08
N ARG A 179 7.88 -6.34 8.84
CA ARG A 179 8.29 -7.10 7.63
C ARG A 179 7.96 -8.59 7.72
N ASP A 180 6.91 -8.95 8.43
CA ASP A 180 6.52 -10.32 8.66
C ASP A 180 5.37 -10.71 7.73
N GLY A 181 5.68 -11.42 6.66
CA GLY A 181 4.68 -11.84 5.68
C GLY A 181 5.26 -12.69 4.54
N PRO A 182 4.41 -13.36 3.77
CA PRO A 182 4.82 -14.21 2.66
C PRO A 182 5.66 -13.47 1.61
N GLY A 183 6.85 -13.98 1.31
CA GLY A 183 7.75 -13.42 0.31
C GLY A 183 8.31 -12.05 0.64
N ILE A 184 8.26 -11.64 1.90
CA ILE A 184 8.90 -10.43 2.40
C ILE A 184 10.21 -10.86 3.05
N ASP A 185 11.31 -10.31 2.54
CA ASP A 185 12.64 -10.59 3.10
C ASP A 185 12.79 -9.80 4.41
N ALA A 186 12.77 -10.51 5.53
CA ALA A 186 12.93 -9.94 6.87
C ALA A 186 14.37 -9.43 7.11
N ASP A 187 15.35 -10.03 6.43
CA ASP A 187 16.77 -9.74 6.63
C ASP A 187 17.31 -8.63 5.73
N LEU A 188 16.47 -8.10 4.82
CA LEU A 188 16.88 -7.00 3.96
C LEU A 188 17.31 -5.80 4.80
N ARG A 189 18.60 -5.50 4.79
CA ARG A 189 19.14 -4.34 5.51
C ARG A 189 18.60 -3.04 4.91
N VAL A 190 17.66 -2.44 5.60
CA VAL A 190 17.16 -1.11 5.24
C VAL A 190 18.13 -0.07 5.76
N PRO A 191 18.54 0.93 4.95
CA PRO A 191 19.34 2.04 5.44
C PRO A 191 18.67 2.70 6.64
N SER A 192 19.44 2.99 7.69
CA SER A 192 18.92 3.63 8.90
C SER A 192 18.01 4.81 8.59
N THR A 193 16.83 4.81 9.16
CA THR A 193 15.82 5.87 9.02
C THR A 193 16.26 7.20 9.67
N SER A 194 17.34 7.19 10.45
CA SER A 194 17.87 8.40 11.12
C SER A 194 18.31 9.51 10.17
N ARG A 195 18.55 9.17 8.89
CA ARG A 195 18.90 10.13 7.83
C ARG A 195 17.70 10.56 6.97
N TRP A 196 16.50 10.04 7.23
CA TRP A 196 15.33 10.43 6.48
C TRP A 196 14.73 11.70 7.06
N PRO A 197 14.17 12.58 6.23
CA PRO A 197 13.48 13.75 6.76
C PRO A 197 12.37 13.26 7.70
N ARG A 198 12.35 13.81 8.91
CA ARG A 198 11.35 13.45 9.95
C ARG A 198 9.92 13.70 9.51
N ARG A 199 9.74 14.52 8.49
CA ARG A 199 8.48 14.69 7.75
C ARG A 199 8.84 14.85 6.28
N PHE A 200 8.27 14.04 5.42
CA PHE A 200 8.23 14.39 4.01
C PHE A 200 7.44 15.70 3.91
N PRO A 201 7.95 16.72 3.17
CA PRO A 201 7.32 18.03 3.16
C PRO A 201 5.84 17.93 2.83
N ALA A 202 4.98 18.64 3.56
CA ALA A 202 3.54 18.71 3.28
C ALA A 202 3.25 19.19 1.84
N ARG A 203 4.18 19.92 1.23
CA ARG A 203 4.18 20.25 -0.21
C ARG A 203 4.22 19.02 -1.11
N TRP A 204 4.74 17.88 -0.62
CA TRP A 204 4.82 16.63 -1.37
C TRP A 204 3.45 16.02 -1.61
N SER A 205 2.59 16.06 -0.58
CA SER A 205 1.24 15.52 -0.66
C SER A 205 0.32 16.27 -1.63
N ARG A 206 0.61 17.53 -1.93
CA ARG A 206 -0.27 18.37 -2.77
C ARG A 206 0.23 18.59 -4.21
N ARG A 207 1.51 18.34 -4.51
CA ARG A 207 2.09 18.64 -5.83
C ARG A 207 2.64 17.45 -6.60
N ALA A 208 2.98 16.36 -5.93
CA ALA A 208 3.48 15.14 -6.58
C ALA A 208 2.36 14.19 -6.99
N PHE A 209 1.17 14.31 -6.39
CA PHE A 209 0.05 13.42 -6.61
C PHE A 209 -1.11 14.17 -7.27
N VAL A 210 -1.59 13.65 -8.39
CA VAL A 210 -2.78 14.15 -9.08
C VAL A 210 -4.01 13.59 -8.40
N ARG A 211 -5.06 14.41 -8.23
CA ARG A 211 -6.34 13.94 -7.69
C ARG A 211 -7.02 13.00 -8.68
N ARG A 212 -7.52 11.87 -8.19
CA ARG A 212 -8.42 11.00 -8.94
C ARG A 212 -9.65 11.78 -9.38
N ASN A 213 -9.90 11.88 -10.70
CA ASN A 213 -11.14 12.44 -11.26
C ASN A 213 -11.59 13.82 -10.72
N ALA A 214 -10.82 14.86 -10.92
CA ALA A 214 -11.39 16.20 -10.89
C ALA A 214 -12.30 16.38 -12.12
N PRO A 215 -13.59 16.72 -11.96
CA PRO A 215 -14.42 17.07 -13.10
C PRO A 215 -13.88 18.36 -13.72
N GLY A 216 -13.43 18.28 -14.95
CA GLY A 216 -12.95 19.43 -15.73
C GLY A 216 -11.43 19.58 -15.74
N GLY A 217 -10.80 19.04 -16.77
CA GLY A 217 -9.52 19.49 -17.28
C GLY A 217 -8.28 19.11 -16.46
N TRP A 218 -7.36 18.48 -17.11
CA TRP A 218 -6.01 18.20 -16.65
C TRP A 218 -5.25 19.50 -16.36
N ALA A 219 -5.10 19.86 -15.11
CA ALA A 219 -4.16 20.89 -14.73
C ALA A 219 -2.86 20.22 -14.29
N ILE A 220 -1.97 19.98 -15.24
CA ILE A 220 -0.55 19.77 -14.94
C ILE A 220 -0.05 21.11 -14.41
N THR A 221 -0.01 21.27 -13.10
CA THR A 221 0.73 22.41 -12.54
C THR A 221 2.20 22.09 -12.66
N SER A 222 2.79 22.55 -13.74
CA SER A 222 4.23 22.62 -13.99
C SER A 222 4.95 23.08 -12.73
N LEU A 223 5.91 22.28 -12.28
CA LEU A 223 6.92 22.68 -11.32
C LEU A 223 7.88 23.65 -12.03
N ALA A 224 7.49 24.91 -12.14
CA ALA A 224 8.41 25.98 -12.48
C ALA A 224 8.56 26.92 -11.27
N THR A 225 9.81 27.07 -10.85
CA THR A 225 10.45 27.96 -9.84
C THR A 225 10.14 27.69 -8.39
#